data_85ee8eeb49d5ac87096f3786f344b52e
#
_entry.id   85ee8eeb49d5ac87096f3786f344b52e
#
_cell.length_a   1.000
_cell.length_b   1.000
_cell.length_c   1.000
_cell.angle_alpha   90.00
_cell.angle_beta   90.00
_cell.angle_gamma   90.00
#
_symmetry.space_group_name_H-M   'P 1'
#
loop_
_entity.id
_entity.type
_entity.pdbx_description
1 polymer ?
#
loop_
_entity_poly.entity_id
_entity_poly.type
_entity_poly.pdbx_seq_one_letter_code
_entity_poly.pdbx_strand_id
1 'polypeptide(L)'
;QTCALPISDASAMAYNDTDGELSLSGAGQYTLSSNENIILFVLDNFSNTFWDEALASYPDMTDSLSDFTYYNNADCAYWGTYPSLAHMLTGNPLDTGLSVNDWLNQCWNNDSTNTYYKLLEKHNYKVNLYTPVTSLLTGTDTLELLQGKIDNVGTESSSREIDYEKLNKTMLQMSCYRFLPEYFKTQFDVNNSQYTSIVSYPDNEMMYSNYSFYEKLQDTGLSLDSASNYFTIQHLNGTHEFVNDENCAYDPDNATCATTVKGIFTMLYAYLQQLKDLGIYDNSTIIITADHGSEARSQMIFFMKGKNETHDSMQTTNAPISLNDLVPTIVEAIGEDYTPYGQSVHDFSADESRERSVYIRVRDDAYPAVKRFDGVTEGGMNAYHVYTYYGTLKDLVFLYDNGYYTPVQVIDSYF
;
A
#
# COMPACT_ATOMS: atom_id res chain seq x y z
N GLN A 1 6.69 51.59 -8.27
CA GLN A 1 7.17 50.67 -9.32
C GLN A 1 6.35 49.39 -9.25
N THR A 2 5.39 49.28 -10.16
CA THR A 2 4.66 48.07 -10.42
C THR A 2 5.59 47.06 -11.08
N CYS A 3 6.07 46.07 -10.35
CA CYS A 3 6.65 44.89 -10.97
C CYS A 3 5.50 44.07 -11.59
N ALA A 4 5.18 44.40 -12.85
CA ALA A 4 4.52 43.50 -13.73
C ALA A 4 5.53 42.39 -14.07
N LEU A 5 5.36 41.22 -13.53
CA LEU A 5 6.00 40.02 -14.09
C LEU A 5 5.52 39.89 -15.53
N PRO A 6 6.40 39.81 -16.52
CA PRO A 6 5.98 39.54 -17.89
C PRO A 6 5.35 38.14 -17.87
N ILE A 7 4.06 38.05 -18.09
CA ILE A 7 3.42 36.84 -18.56
C ILE A 7 3.89 36.73 -20.02
N SER A 8 5.13 36.26 -20.16
CA SER A 8 5.64 35.92 -21.47
C SER A 8 4.92 34.68 -21.95
N ASP A 9 4.36 34.79 -23.13
CA ASP A 9 3.89 33.76 -24.04
C ASP A 9 3.71 32.38 -23.44
N ALA A 10 2.48 31.93 -23.35
CA ALA A 10 2.15 30.55 -22.98
C ALA A 10 2.85 29.50 -23.90
N SER A 11 3.33 29.89 -25.04
CA SER A 11 4.17 29.10 -25.94
C SER A 11 5.63 28.95 -25.49
N ALA A 12 6.12 29.79 -24.57
CA ALA A 12 7.48 29.69 -24.03
C ALA A 12 7.58 28.81 -22.78
N MET A 13 6.46 28.37 -22.22
CA MET A 13 6.39 27.31 -21.23
C MET A 13 5.95 25.96 -21.83
N ALA A 14 6.32 25.70 -23.07
CA ALA A 14 6.54 24.34 -23.50
C ALA A 14 7.70 23.82 -22.61
N TYR A 15 7.38 23.36 -21.42
CA TYR A 15 8.27 22.46 -20.68
C TYR A 15 8.68 21.41 -21.69
N ASN A 16 9.98 21.32 -21.99
CA ASN A 16 10.48 20.25 -22.82
C ASN A 16 9.92 18.99 -22.17
N ASP A 17 9.03 18.32 -22.88
CA ASP A 17 8.62 16.98 -22.60
C ASP A 17 9.92 16.24 -22.37
N THR A 18 10.17 15.78 -21.15
CA THR A 18 11.30 14.93 -20.87
C THR A 18 10.93 13.60 -21.52
N ASP A 19 11.09 13.56 -22.85
CA ASP A 19 11.02 12.32 -23.63
C ASP A 19 11.92 11.31 -22.94
N GLY A 20 11.33 10.41 -22.18
CA GLY A 20 12.04 9.31 -21.57
C GLY A 20 12.00 9.20 -20.04
N GLU A 21 11.30 10.05 -19.31
CA GLU A 21 11.10 9.84 -17.87
C GLU A 21 10.14 8.66 -17.65
N LEU A 22 10.60 7.68 -16.89
CA LEU A 22 9.77 6.51 -16.55
C LEU A 22 8.64 6.93 -15.62
N SER A 23 7.46 6.42 -15.89
CA SER A 23 6.28 6.58 -15.02
C SER A 23 5.62 5.24 -14.75
N LEU A 24 4.93 5.15 -13.64
CA LEU A 24 4.04 4.04 -13.32
C LEU A 24 2.65 4.40 -13.88
N SER A 25 2.22 3.63 -14.89
CA SER A 25 0.94 3.90 -15.56
C SER A 25 -0.25 3.40 -14.74
N GLY A 26 -1.31 4.20 -14.62
CA GLY A 26 -2.62 3.78 -14.12
C GLY A 26 -3.44 3.01 -15.16
N ALA A 27 -2.99 2.95 -16.41
CA ALA A 27 -3.68 2.20 -17.45
C ALA A 27 -3.78 0.71 -17.09
N GLY A 28 -4.95 0.13 -17.33
CA GLY A 28 -5.20 -1.28 -17.01
C GLY A 28 -5.47 -1.59 -15.54
N GLN A 29 -5.62 -0.58 -14.66
CA GLN A 29 -5.91 -0.79 -13.23
C GLN A 29 -7.17 -1.65 -13.00
N TYR A 30 -8.11 -1.62 -13.93
CA TYR A 30 -9.37 -2.39 -13.92
C TYR A 30 -9.39 -3.50 -14.98
N THR A 31 -8.21 -3.90 -15.51
CA THR A 31 -8.10 -4.98 -16.49
C THR A 31 -7.46 -6.20 -15.83
N LEU A 32 -8.09 -7.35 -16.00
CA LEU A 32 -7.64 -8.63 -15.46
C LEU A 32 -7.49 -9.68 -16.56
N SER A 33 -6.87 -10.78 -16.23
CA SER A 33 -6.77 -11.91 -17.13
C SER A 33 -8.09 -12.71 -17.17
N SER A 34 -8.49 -13.14 -18.37
CA SER A 34 -9.51 -14.18 -18.53
C SER A 34 -9.02 -15.59 -18.16
N ASN A 35 -7.70 -15.77 -17.96
CA ASN A 35 -7.08 -17.07 -17.64
C ASN A 35 -6.87 -17.21 -16.12
N GLU A 36 -5.78 -16.67 -15.59
CA GLU A 36 -5.45 -16.73 -14.17
C GLU A 36 -5.08 -15.35 -13.63
N ASN A 37 -5.44 -15.10 -12.36
CA ASN A 37 -5.09 -13.87 -11.68
C ASN A 37 -4.53 -14.15 -10.30
N ILE A 38 -3.56 -13.34 -9.90
CA ILE A 38 -3.22 -13.08 -8.50
C ILE A 38 -3.57 -11.63 -8.25
N ILE A 39 -4.47 -11.38 -7.29
CA ILE A 39 -4.96 -10.04 -6.98
C ILE A 39 -4.57 -9.75 -5.54
N LEU A 40 -3.67 -8.78 -5.36
CA LEU A 40 -3.20 -8.33 -4.06
C LEU A 40 -3.73 -6.93 -3.78
N PHE A 41 -4.65 -6.81 -2.84
CA PHE A 41 -5.03 -5.54 -2.25
C PHE A 41 -4.14 -5.27 -1.04
N VAL A 42 -3.43 -4.16 -1.10
CA VAL A 42 -2.65 -3.60 0.02
C VAL A 42 -3.39 -2.35 0.49
N LEU A 43 -4.03 -2.45 1.65
CA LEU A 43 -4.82 -1.39 2.26
C LEU A 43 -3.96 -0.69 3.32
N ASP A 44 -3.50 0.53 3.02
CA ASP A 44 -2.56 1.28 3.86
C ASP A 44 -3.08 1.43 5.31
N ASN A 45 -2.20 1.14 6.29
CA ASN A 45 -2.42 1.38 7.71
C ASN A 45 -3.61 0.61 8.33
N PHE A 46 -3.93 -0.61 7.86
CA PHE A 46 -5.14 -1.31 8.28
C PHE A 46 -4.88 -2.37 9.36
N SER A 47 -5.09 -1.99 10.61
CA SER A 47 -5.05 -2.90 11.77
C SER A 47 -6.22 -3.86 11.80
N ASN A 48 -5.99 -5.08 12.31
CA ASN A 48 -7.06 -6.04 12.57
C ASN A 48 -8.07 -5.54 13.62
N THR A 49 -7.67 -4.67 14.55
CA THR A 49 -8.58 -4.04 15.51
C THR A 49 -9.63 -3.15 14.85
N PHE A 50 -9.32 -2.52 13.72
CA PHE A 50 -10.30 -1.76 12.94
C PHE A 50 -11.34 -2.66 12.28
N TRP A 51 -10.89 -3.83 11.80
CA TRP A 51 -11.80 -4.87 11.34
C TRP A 51 -12.74 -5.35 12.45
N ASP A 52 -12.21 -5.65 13.65
CA ASP A 52 -13.00 -6.10 14.78
C ASP A 52 -14.04 -5.04 15.22
N GLU A 53 -13.66 -3.75 15.22
CA GLU A 53 -14.56 -2.63 15.53
C GLU A 53 -15.69 -2.52 14.49
N ALA A 54 -15.35 -2.61 13.21
CA ALA A 54 -16.33 -2.55 12.14
C ALA A 54 -17.25 -3.77 12.18
N LEU A 55 -16.72 -4.98 12.40
CA LEU A 55 -17.50 -6.21 12.49
C LEU A 55 -18.48 -6.18 13.68
N ALA A 56 -18.12 -5.55 14.80
CA ALA A 56 -19.03 -5.34 15.92
C ALA A 56 -20.22 -4.44 15.55
N SER A 57 -20.03 -3.49 14.64
CA SER A 57 -21.07 -2.57 14.14
C SER A 57 -21.83 -3.12 12.95
N TYR A 58 -21.19 -3.91 12.11
CA TYR A 58 -21.70 -4.47 10.85
C TYR A 58 -21.39 -5.98 10.76
N PRO A 59 -22.10 -6.84 11.51
CA PRO A 59 -21.77 -8.27 11.59
C PRO A 59 -22.00 -9.06 10.29
N ASP A 60 -22.73 -8.49 9.33
CA ASP A 60 -22.96 -9.04 8.00
C ASP A 60 -21.75 -8.92 7.06
N MET A 61 -20.67 -8.25 7.48
CA MET A 61 -19.49 -8.06 6.64
C MET A 61 -18.80 -9.36 6.23
N THR A 62 -18.98 -10.45 6.98
CA THR A 62 -18.37 -11.74 6.62
C THR A 62 -19.10 -12.49 5.51
N ASP A 63 -20.33 -12.13 5.19
CA ASP A 63 -21.19 -12.90 4.27
C ASP A 63 -20.64 -12.96 2.84
N SER A 64 -19.98 -11.89 2.39
CA SER A 64 -19.36 -11.83 1.05
C SER A 64 -17.94 -12.42 1.00
N LEU A 65 -17.41 -12.87 2.12
CA LEU A 65 -16.08 -13.47 2.27
C LEU A 65 -16.12 -14.97 2.53
N SER A 66 -17.21 -15.66 2.19
CA SER A 66 -17.39 -17.09 2.50
C SER A 66 -16.19 -17.93 2.08
N ASP A 67 -15.63 -17.68 0.91
CA ASP A 67 -14.52 -18.47 0.33
C ASP A 67 -13.13 -18.04 0.85
N PHE A 68 -13.06 -17.11 1.79
CA PHE A 68 -11.80 -16.60 2.32
C PHE A 68 -11.45 -17.23 3.66
N THR A 69 -10.15 -17.37 3.90
CA THR A 69 -9.57 -17.61 5.21
C THR A 69 -9.02 -16.29 5.77
N TYR A 70 -9.49 -15.91 6.95
CA TYR A 70 -8.99 -14.77 7.73
C TYR A 70 -7.91 -15.22 8.70
N TYR A 71 -6.69 -14.71 8.55
CA TYR A 71 -5.56 -14.95 9.44
C TYR A 71 -5.51 -13.85 10.49
N ASN A 72 -6.14 -14.07 11.63
CA ASN A 72 -6.28 -13.05 12.67
C ASN A 72 -5.02 -12.83 13.52
N ASN A 73 -3.96 -13.63 13.29
CA ASN A 73 -2.65 -13.53 13.93
C ASN A 73 -1.56 -13.19 12.90
N ALA A 74 -1.88 -12.28 11.98
CA ALA A 74 -0.96 -11.78 10.99
C ALA A 74 -0.20 -10.55 11.48
N ASP A 75 1.11 -10.46 11.20
CA ASP A 75 1.90 -9.27 11.49
C ASP A 75 2.55 -8.66 10.23
N CYS A 76 2.81 -7.36 10.27
CA CYS A 76 3.37 -6.62 9.16
C CYS A 76 4.90 -6.71 9.05
N ALA A 77 5.60 -7.28 10.01
CA ALA A 77 7.05 -7.27 10.16
C ALA A 77 7.66 -5.87 10.33
N TYR A 78 7.14 -4.86 9.64
CA TYR A 78 7.62 -3.48 9.67
C TYR A 78 6.46 -2.52 9.88
N TRP A 79 6.64 -1.57 10.79
CA TRP A 79 5.63 -0.56 11.05
C TRP A 79 5.88 0.69 10.20
N GLY A 80 5.21 0.75 9.08
CA GLY A 80 5.22 1.84 8.10
C GLY A 80 5.37 1.35 6.68
N THR A 81 4.80 2.08 5.74
CA THR A 81 4.80 1.76 4.29
C THR A 81 6.23 1.56 3.77
N TYR A 82 7.17 2.39 4.22
CA TYR A 82 8.60 2.08 4.14
C TYR A 82 9.03 1.39 5.45
N PRO A 83 9.69 0.25 5.45
CA PRO A 83 10.15 -0.55 4.30
C PRO A 83 9.17 -1.65 3.84
N SER A 84 7.95 -1.73 4.44
CA SER A 84 7.00 -2.84 4.20
C SER A 84 6.74 -3.09 2.73
N LEU A 85 6.44 -2.04 1.96
CA LEU A 85 6.02 -2.22 0.56
C LEU A 85 7.12 -2.83 -0.31
N ALA A 86 8.37 -2.38 -0.17
CA ALA A 86 9.49 -2.99 -0.89
C ALA A 86 9.74 -4.44 -0.45
N HIS A 87 9.62 -4.72 0.86
CA HIS A 87 9.71 -6.08 1.39
C HIS A 87 8.61 -7.00 0.83
N MET A 88 7.35 -6.56 0.84
CA MET A 88 6.21 -7.33 0.31
C MET A 88 6.41 -7.74 -1.16
N LEU A 89 7.02 -6.87 -1.95
CA LEU A 89 7.18 -7.08 -3.39
C LEU A 89 8.45 -7.87 -3.75
N THR A 90 9.43 -7.93 -2.86
CA THR A 90 10.74 -8.54 -3.15
C THR A 90 11.14 -9.67 -2.19
N GLY A 91 10.46 -9.79 -1.05
CA GLY A 91 10.83 -10.74 0.01
C GLY A 91 12.11 -10.40 0.76
N ASN A 92 12.75 -9.24 0.47
CA ASN A 92 14.02 -8.89 1.09
C ASN A 92 13.81 -8.22 2.44
N PRO A 93 14.42 -8.77 3.51
CA PRO A 93 14.37 -8.14 4.82
C PRO A 93 15.15 -6.83 4.83
N LEU A 94 14.75 -5.91 5.72
CA LEU A 94 15.46 -4.65 5.90
C LEU A 94 16.89 -4.91 6.36
N ASP A 95 17.87 -4.41 5.61
CA ASP A 95 19.28 -4.34 6.02
C ASP A 95 19.57 -2.94 6.56
N THR A 96 19.64 -2.85 7.87
CA THR A 96 19.89 -1.59 8.59
C THR A 96 21.35 -1.12 8.54
N GLY A 97 22.24 -1.92 7.97
CA GLY A 97 23.61 -1.52 7.68
C GLY A 97 23.77 -0.72 6.40
N LEU A 98 22.68 -0.60 5.61
CA LEU A 98 22.66 0.13 4.34
C LEU A 98 21.89 1.44 4.46
N SER A 99 22.22 2.40 3.59
CA SER A 99 21.34 3.55 3.37
C SER A 99 20.01 3.08 2.74
N VAL A 100 18.97 3.92 2.83
CA VAL A 100 17.66 3.61 2.22
C VAL A 100 17.79 3.28 0.74
N ASN A 101 18.49 4.13 0.00
CA ASN A 101 18.67 3.94 -1.44
C ASN A 101 19.46 2.67 -1.76
N ASP A 102 20.54 2.38 -1.01
CA ASP A 102 21.33 1.17 -1.23
C ASP A 102 20.51 -0.10 -0.92
N TRP A 103 19.71 -0.08 0.15
CA TRP A 103 18.83 -1.21 0.48
C TRP A 103 17.75 -1.40 -0.57
N LEU A 104 17.06 -0.34 -1.00
CA LEU A 104 16.03 -0.42 -2.05
C LEU A 104 16.63 -0.91 -3.37
N ASN A 105 17.82 -0.41 -3.73
CA ASN A 105 18.55 -0.91 -4.90
C ASN A 105 18.87 -2.42 -4.76
N GLN A 106 19.31 -2.86 -3.58
CA GLN A 106 19.53 -4.28 -3.30
C GLN A 106 18.23 -5.09 -3.39
N CYS A 107 17.12 -4.59 -2.86
CA CYS A 107 15.82 -5.27 -2.94
C CYS A 107 15.46 -5.65 -4.39
N TRP A 108 15.64 -4.72 -5.32
CA TRP A 108 15.24 -4.92 -6.71
C TRP A 108 16.29 -5.63 -7.59
N ASN A 109 17.57 -5.60 -7.21
CA ASN A 109 18.66 -6.08 -8.06
C ASN A 109 19.32 -7.39 -7.59
N ASN A 110 18.89 -7.98 -6.46
CA ASN A 110 19.47 -9.25 -6.02
C ASN A 110 18.95 -10.47 -6.82
N ASP A 111 19.66 -11.57 -6.71
CA ASP A 111 19.37 -12.80 -7.47
C ASP A 111 18.01 -13.42 -7.08
N SER A 112 17.62 -13.35 -5.81
CA SER A 112 16.36 -13.90 -5.32
C SER A 112 15.18 -13.18 -5.97
N THR A 113 15.15 -11.83 -5.92
CA THR A 113 14.13 -11.01 -6.55
C THR A 113 14.09 -11.23 -8.05
N ASN A 114 15.26 -11.23 -8.71
CA ASN A 114 15.31 -11.49 -10.16
C ASN A 114 14.78 -12.87 -10.52
N THR A 115 15.04 -13.89 -9.70
CA THR A 115 14.51 -15.24 -9.92
C THR A 115 13.01 -15.29 -9.71
N TYR A 116 12.50 -14.64 -8.65
CA TYR A 116 11.07 -14.55 -8.37
C TYR A 116 10.28 -13.95 -9.54
N TYR A 117 10.70 -12.79 -10.06
CA TYR A 117 10.00 -12.17 -11.20
C TYR A 117 10.13 -12.99 -12.49
N LYS A 118 11.26 -13.70 -12.71
CA LYS A 118 11.40 -14.64 -13.82
C LYS A 118 10.49 -15.86 -13.70
N LEU A 119 10.17 -16.32 -12.49
CA LEU A 119 9.16 -17.37 -12.30
C LEU A 119 7.77 -16.88 -12.71
N LEU A 120 7.39 -15.67 -12.33
CA LEU A 120 6.13 -15.05 -12.76
C LEU A 120 6.07 -14.93 -14.30
N GLU A 121 7.12 -14.43 -14.93
CA GLU A 121 7.23 -14.34 -16.38
C GLU A 121 7.15 -15.72 -17.05
N LYS A 122 7.83 -16.74 -16.54
CA LYS A 122 7.79 -18.13 -17.01
C LYS A 122 6.36 -18.69 -17.02
N HIS A 123 5.53 -18.31 -16.05
CA HIS A 123 4.12 -18.66 -15.96
C HIS A 123 3.21 -17.67 -16.71
N ASN A 124 3.78 -16.85 -17.58
CA ASN A 124 3.07 -15.85 -18.40
C ASN A 124 2.30 -14.81 -17.56
N TYR A 125 2.77 -14.49 -16.37
CA TYR A 125 2.20 -13.38 -15.57
C TYR A 125 2.81 -12.05 -15.97
N LYS A 126 1.94 -11.08 -16.21
CA LYS A 126 2.28 -9.65 -16.18
C LYS A 126 2.05 -9.13 -14.78
N VAL A 127 3.01 -8.41 -14.26
CA VAL A 127 2.95 -7.82 -12.92
C VAL A 127 2.64 -6.34 -13.03
N ASN A 128 1.45 -5.95 -12.59
CA ASN A 128 1.01 -4.57 -12.60
C ASN A 128 0.90 -4.03 -11.17
N LEU A 129 1.58 -2.93 -10.91
CA LEU A 129 1.61 -2.27 -9.62
C LEU A 129 0.92 -0.91 -9.71
N TYR A 130 -0.08 -0.71 -8.86
CA TYR A 130 -0.80 0.55 -8.75
C TYR A 130 -0.57 1.14 -7.36
N THR A 131 0.35 2.10 -7.28
CA THR A 131 0.72 2.81 -6.05
C THR A 131 1.17 4.23 -6.35
N PRO A 132 0.75 5.23 -5.56
CA PRO A 132 1.21 6.61 -5.74
C PRO A 132 2.58 6.87 -5.08
N VAL A 133 3.05 5.94 -4.22
CA VAL A 133 4.23 6.16 -3.36
C VAL A 133 5.49 5.50 -3.92
N THR A 134 5.79 5.75 -5.17
CA THR A 134 6.94 5.16 -5.88
C THR A 134 8.28 5.43 -5.21
N SER A 135 8.44 6.59 -4.56
CA SER A 135 9.65 6.94 -3.82
C SER A 135 9.96 6.00 -2.65
N LEU A 136 8.95 5.32 -2.10
CA LEU A 136 9.13 4.32 -1.05
C LEU A 136 9.60 2.96 -1.60
N LEU A 137 9.60 2.80 -2.92
CA LEU A 137 10.07 1.59 -3.62
C LEU A 137 11.44 1.78 -4.25
N THR A 138 11.77 2.97 -4.70
CA THR A 138 13.00 3.27 -5.46
C THR A 138 13.89 4.29 -4.76
N GLY A 139 13.43 4.91 -3.68
CA GLY A 139 14.14 5.98 -3.01
C GLY A 139 14.29 7.21 -3.89
N THR A 140 15.52 7.74 -4.00
CA THR A 140 15.86 8.84 -4.91
C THR A 140 16.20 8.36 -6.32
N ASP A 141 16.31 7.04 -6.52
CA ASP A 141 16.57 6.45 -7.82
C ASP A 141 15.31 6.52 -8.69
N THR A 142 15.52 6.38 -9.98
CA THR A 142 14.42 6.37 -10.93
C THR A 142 13.66 5.03 -10.90
N LEU A 143 12.50 5.00 -11.54
CA LEU A 143 11.72 3.75 -11.70
C LEU A 143 12.45 2.67 -12.53
N GLU A 144 13.68 2.92 -12.97
CA GLU A 144 14.53 1.92 -13.65
C GLU A 144 14.71 0.65 -12.83
N LEU A 145 14.71 0.73 -11.50
CA LEU A 145 14.78 -0.43 -10.62
C LEU A 145 13.62 -1.43 -10.81
N LEU A 146 12.47 -0.94 -11.24
CA LEU A 146 11.25 -1.71 -11.46
C LEU A 146 11.16 -2.28 -12.88
N GLN A 147 11.95 -1.77 -13.84
CA GLN A 147 11.91 -2.23 -15.22
C GLN A 147 12.22 -3.72 -15.36
N GLY A 148 11.46 -4.40 -16.21
CA GLY A 148 11.57 -5.85 -16.43
C GLY A 148 11.05 -6.70 -15.28
N LYS A 149 10.41 -6.07 -14.27
CA LYS A 149 9.74 -6.75 -13.15
C LYS A 149 8.29 -6.28 -13.02
N ILE A 150 8.06 -4.99 -13.20
CA ILE A 150 6.73 -4.36 -13.15
C ILE A 150 6.38 -3.90 -14.57
N ASP A 151 5.31 -4.47 -15.13
CA ASP A 151 4.96 -4.33 -16.55
C ASP A 151 4.32 -2.98 -16.89
N ASN A 152 3.67 -2.32 -15.92
CA ASN A 152 3.09 -0.98 -16.14
C ASN A 152 4.06 0.17 -15.86
N VAL A 153 5.37 -0.11 -15.78
CA VAL A 153 6.44 0.91 -15.82
C VAL A 153 6.83 1.18 -17.26
N GLY A 154 6.67 2.39 -17.72
CA GLY A 154 6.97 2.75 -19.10
C GLY A 154 7.31 4.22 -19.29
N THR A 155 7.74 4.55 -20.52
CA THR A 155 8.05 5.91 -20.96
C THR A 155 6.85 6.56 -21.68
N GLU A 156 5.64 6.20 -21.32
CA GLU A 156 4.47 6.71 -22.00
C GLU A 156 4.40 8.23 -21.87
N SER A 157 4.28 8.90 -23.02
CA SER A 157 3.86 10.29 -23.08
C SER A 157 2.37 10.35 -22.71
N SER A 158 2.10 10.42 -21.42
CA SER A 158 0.74 10.71 -20.97
C SER A 158 0.36 12.11 -21.40
N SER A 159 -0.84 12.26 -21.96
CA SER A 159 -1.39 13.57 -22.24
C SER A 159 -1.55 14.31 -20.91
N ARG A 160 -0.65 15.27 -20.68
CA ARG A 160 -0.61 16.05 -19.46
C ARG A 160 -1.61 17.19 -19.58
N GLU A 161 -2.62 17.18 -18.72
CA GLU A 161 -3.57 18.29 -18.64
C GLU A 161 -3.28 19.14 -17.40
N ILE A 162 -3.26 20.46 -17.60
CA ILE A 162 -3.07 21.43 -16.51
C ILE A 162 -4.39 22.14 -16.27
N ASP A 163 -4.93 22.01 -15.08
CA ASP A 163 -6.06 22.83 -14.63
C ASP A 163 -5.57 24.23 -14.29
N TYR A 164 -5.61 25.10 -15.29
CA TYR A 164 -5.18 26.49 -15.15
C TYR A 164 -6.04 27.30 -14.18
N GLU A 165 -7.29 26.94 -13.94
CA GLU A 165 -8.13 27.61 -12.96
C GLU A 165 -7.63 27.30 -11.55
N LYS A 166 -7.42 26.02 -11.24
CA LYS A 166 -6.84 25.58 -9.96
C LYS A 166 -5.42 26.13 -9.76
N LEU A 167 -4.60 26.08 -10.81
CA LEU A 167 -3.24 26.64 -10.77
C LEU A 167 -3.27 28.11 -10.36
N ASN A 168 -4.06 28.93 -11.04
CA ASN A 168 -4.17 30.36 -10.76
C ASN A 168 -4.71 30.63 -9.34
N LYS A 169 -5.74 29.88 -8.92
CA LYS A 169 -6.31 29.97 -7.58
C LYS A 169 -5.25 29.63 -6.52
N THR A 170 -4.53 28.53 -6.69
CA THR A 170 -3.48 28.09 -5.75
C THR A 170 -2.34 29.11 -5.70
N MET A 171 -1.89 29.62 -6.84
CA MET A 171 -0.86 30.67 -6.88
C MET A 171 -1.32 31.96 -6.17
N LEU A 172 -2.59 32.35 -6.33
CA LEU A 172 -3.15 33.50 -5.62
C LEU A 172 -3.19 33.24 -4.11
N GLN A 173 -3.65 32.07 -3.67
CA GLN A 173 -3.65 31.67 -2.27
C GLN A 173 -2.23 31.73 -1.68
N MET A 174 -1.25 31.13 -2.34
CA MET A 174 0.16 31.17 -1.93
C MET A 174 0.69 32.61 -1.82
N SER A 175 0.33 33.45 -2.78
CA SER A 175 0.72 34.86 -2.76
C SER A 175 0.07 35.58 -1.58
N CYS A 176 -1.20 35.35 -1.32
CA CYS A 176 -1.88 35.92 -0.15
C CYS A 176 -1.27 35.41 1.16
N TYR A 177 -1.00 34.11 1.28
CA TYR A 177 -0.33 33.53 2.45
C TYR A 177 1.04 34.17 2.71
N ARG A 178 1.81 34.42 1.63
CA ARG A 178 3.16 34.99 1.72
C ARG A 178 3.17 36.49 2.08
N PHE A 179 2.26 37.27 1.53
CA PHE A 179 2.34 38.74 1.57
C PHE A 179 1.33 39.42 2.50
N LEU A 180 0.29 38.71 2.95
CA LEU A 180 -0.66 39.27 3.89
C LEU A 180 -0.13 39.25 5.34
N PRO A 181 -0.63 40.16 6.23
CA PRO A 181 -0.33 40.11 7.65
C PRO A 181 -0.74 38.75 8.25
N GLU A 182 -0.01 38.34 9.31
CA GLU A 182 -0.14 37.03 9.97
C GLU A 182 -1.60 36.69 10.32
N TYR A 183 -2.36 37.69 10.77
CA TYR A 183 -3.78 37.53 11.13
C TYR A 183 -4.66 36.92 10.01
N PHE A 184 -4.29 37.12 8.73
CA PHE A 184 -5.07 36.64 7.58
C PHE A 184 -4.51 35.36 6.96
N LYS A 185 -3.31 34.91 7.33
CA LYS A 185 -2.63 33.81 6.65
C LYS A 185 -3.38 32.48 6.73
N THR A 186 -3.98 32.17 7.89
CA THR A 186 -4.72 30.92 8.08
C THR A 186 -5.90 30.73 7.13
N GLN A 187 -6.40 31.81 6.52
CA GLN A 187 -7.49 31.74 5.53
C GLN A 187 -6.98 31.37 4.13
N PHE A 188 -5.67 31.38 3.93
CA PHE A 188 -5.01 31.14 2.62
C PHE A 188 -4.02 29.98 2.71
N ASP A 189 -4.14 29.13 3.73
CA ASP A 189 -3.32 27.96 3.85
C ASP A 189 -3.56 27.01 2.67
N VAL A 190 -2.50 26.39 2.17
CA VAL A 190 -2.55 25.51 0.98
C VAL A 190 -2.03 24.14 1.40
N ASN A 191 -2.86 23.15 1.29
CA ASN A 191 -2.50 21.75 1.58
C ASN A 191 -1.96 21.00 0.36
N ASN A 192 -1.34 19.87 0.58
CA ASN A 192 -0.72 19.07 -0.48
C ASN A 192 -1.71 18.61 -1.55
N SER A 193 -2.96 18.29 -1.19
CA SER A 193 -3.97 17.84 -2.14
C SER A 193 -4.34 18.89 -3.20
N GLN A 194 -4.19 20.17 -2.86
CA GLN A 194 -4.42 21.25 -3.83
C GLN A 194 -3.35 21.32 -4.91
N TYR A 195 -2.12 20.90 -4.62
CA TYR A 195 -1.05 20.86 -5.63
C TYR A 195 -1.17 19.65 -6.54
N THR A 196 -1.45 18.49 -5.98
CA THR A 196 -1.57 17.24 -6.76
C THR A 196 -2.72 17.27 -7.74
N SER A 197 -3.75 18.07 -7.48
CA SER A 197 -4.92 18.20 -8.36
C SER A 197 -4.76 19.23 -9.50
N ILE A 198 -3.61 19.92 -9.61
CA ILE A 198 -3.37 20.92 -10.67
C ILE A 198 -2.98 20.27 -11.99
N VAL A 199 -2.30 19.13 -11.91
CA VAL A 199 -1.87 18.37 -13.10
C VAL A 199 -2.60 17.04 -13.07
N SER A 200 -3.28 16.69 -14.13
CA SER A 200 -3.91 15.40 -14.32
C SER A 200 -3.33 14.67 -15.53
N TYR A 201 -3.42 13.37 -15.53
CA TYR A 201 -3.02 12.47 -16.59
C TYR A 201 -4.22 11.59 -16.95
N PRO A 202 -5.23 12.12 -17.67
CA PRO A 202 -6.54 11.49 -17.84
C PRO A 202 -6.48 10.07 -18.43
N ASP A 203 -5.46 9.80 -19.26
CA ASP A 203 -5.28 8.49 -19.87
C ASP A 203 -4.52 7.49 -18.98
N ASN A 204 -3.84 7.99 -17.92
CA ASN A 204 -2.97 7.19 -17.03
C ASN A 204 -3.24 7.48 -15.56
N GLU A 205 -4.38 8.06 -15.24
CA GLU A 205 -4.75 8.36 -13.86
C GLU A 205 -4.92 7.07 -13.05
N MET A 206 -4.17 7.00 -11.95
CA MET A 206 -4.24 5.88 -11.02
C MET A 206 -5.16 6.25 -9.85
N MET A 207 -6.17 5.41 -9.61
CA MET A 207 -7.05 5.59 -8.45
C MET A 207 -6.38 5.01 -7.22
N TYR A 208 -6.17 5.85 -6.20
CA TYR A 208 -5.55 5.46 -4.94
C TYR A 208 -6.50 5.53 -3.75
N SER A 209 -7.36 6.57 -3.67
CA SER A 209 -8.33 6.65 -2.58
C SER A 209 -9.42 5.59 -2.75
N ASN A 210 -9.90 5.03 -1.63
CA ASN A 210 -10.92 3.98 -1.65
C ASN A 210 -12.15 4.41 -2.44
N TYR A 211 -12.64 5.64 -2.19
CA TYR A 211 -13.84 6.16 -2.86
C TYR A 211 -13.62 6.39 -4.36
N SER A 212 -12.48 6.97 -4.78
CA SER A 212 -12.22 7.19 -6.21
C SER A 212 -12.01 5.87 -6.97
N PHE A 213 -11.35 4.89 -6.34
CA PHE A 213 -11.25 3.55 -6.89
C PHE A 213 -12.63 2.91 -7.06
N TYR A 214 -13.50 3.05 -6.06
CA TYR A 214 -14.84 2.49 -6.12
C TYR A 214 -15.72 3.19 -7.16
N GLU A 215 -15.73 4.51 -7.22
CA GLU A 215 -16.45 5.28 -8.23
C GLU A 215 -16.04 4.86 -9.64
N LYS A 216 -14.73 4.78 -9.90
CA LYS A 216 -14.22 4.33 -11.20
C LYS A 216 -14.60 2.89 -11.51
N LEU A 217 -14.54 2.00 -10.52
CA LEU A 217 -15.00 0.61 -10.66
C LEU A 217 -16.48 0.51 -11.04
N GLN A 218 -17.33 1.37 -10.45
CA GLN A 218 -18.76 1.44 -10.78
C GLN A 218 -19.01 1.98 -12.18
N ASP A 219 -18.23 2.99 -12.59
CA ASP A 219 -18.41 3.67 -13.87
C ASP A 219 -17.93 2.83 -15.05
N THR A 220 -16.77 2.19 -14.91
CA THR A 220 -16.13 1.48 -16.04
C THR A 220 -16.27 -0.02 -15.97
N GLY A 221 -16.43 -0.58 -14.76
CA GLY A 221 -16.38 -2.01 -14.53
C GLY A 221 -14.98 -2.62 -14.75
N LEU A 222 -14.85 -3.91 -14.42
CA LEU A 222 -13.66 -4.70 -14.76
C LEU A 222 -13.71 -5.13 -16.23
N SER A 223 -12.56 -5.17 -16.88
CA SER A 223 -12.37 -5.65 -18.23
C SER A 223 -11.43 -6.84 -18.28
N LEU A 224 -11.47 -7.62 -19.36
CA LEU A 224 -10.66 -8.82 -19.51
C LEU A 224 -9.69 -8.72 -20.67
N ASP A 225 -8.46 -9.21 -20.43
CA ASP A 225 -7.45 -9.51 -21.43
C ASP A 225 -7.14 -11.03 -21.40
N SER A 226 -6.91 -11.61 -22.55
CA SER A 226 -6.62 -13.05 -22.69
C SER A 226 -5.15 -13.35 -23.03
N ALA A 227 -4.32 -12.32 -23.19
CA ALA A 227 -2.95 -12.50 -23.67
C ALA A 227 -2.01 -13.08 -22.61
N SER A 228 -2.24 -12.75 -21.34
CA SER A 228 -1.37 -13.12 -20.23
C SER A 228 -2.18 -13.48 -18.99
N ASN A 229 -1.55 -14.10 -18.00
CA ASN A 229 -2.01 -14.10 -16.62
C ASN A 229 -1.65 -12.75 -15.99
N TYR A 230 -2.38 -12.32 -14.95
CA TYR A 230 -2.08 -11.06 -14.28
C TYR A 230 -1.79 -11.24 -12.80
N PHE A 231 -0.70 -10.64 -12.34
CA PHE A 231 -0.48 -10.34 -10.94
C PHE A 231 -0.70 -8.85 -10.76
N THR A 232 -1.86 -8.51 -10.20
CA THR A 232 -2.30 -7.12 -10.01
C THR A 232 -2.17 -6.73 -8.55
N ILE A 233 -1.41 -5.68 -8.28
CA ILE A 233 -1.15 -5.15 -6.94
C ILE A 233 -1.82 -3.79 -6.83
N GLN A 234 -2.87 -3.70 -6.02
CA GLN A 234 -3.66 -2.50 -5.76
C GLN A 234 -3.29 -1.95 -4.38
N HIS A 235 -2.43 -0.93 -4.33
CA HIS A 235 -2.11 -0.24 -3.09
C HIS A 235 -3.02 0.97 -2.94
N LEU A 236 -4.01 0.86 -2.05
CA LEU A 236 -5.02 1.88 -1.78
C LEU A 236 -4.78 2.54 -0.42
N ASN A 237 -5.34 3.73 -0.21
CA ASN A 237 -5.16 4.48 1.03
C ASN A 237 -5.76 3.80 2.29
N GLY A 238 -6.53 2.74 2.11
CA GLY A 238 -7.01 1.89 3.20
C GLY A 238 -7.67 2.68 4.34
N THR A 239 -7.12 2.53 5.54
CA THR A 239 -7.55 3.24 6.75
C THR A 239 -6.57 4.31 7.21
N HIS A 240 -5.68 4.78 6.32
CA HIS A 240 -4.75 5.85 6.63
C HIS A 240 -5.47 7.13 7.07
N GLU A 241 -6.67 7.36 6.52
CA GLU A 241 -7.60 8.41 6.94
C GLU A 241 -9.02 7.84 7.01
N PHE A 242 -9.78 8.21 8.03
CA PHE A 242 -11.21 7.86 8.12
C PHE A 242 -12.03 8.92 7.40
N VAL A 243 -12.33 8.68 6.13
CA VAL A 243 -12.99 9.64 5.24
C VAL A 243 -14.14 9.04 4.43
N ASN A 244 -14.46 7.76 4.63
CA ASN A 244 -15.51 7.09 3.89
C ASN A 244 -16.73 6.78 4.75
N ASP A 245 -17.92 6.95 4.19
CA ASP A 245 -19.14 6.35 4.73
C ASP A 245 -19.20 4.83 4.47
N GLU A 246 -20.24 4.16 4.93
CA GLU A 246 -20.46 2.72 4.74
C GLU A 246 -20.69 2.29 3.28
N ASN A 247 -20.98 3.24 2.39
CA ASN A 247 -21.13 3.00 0.95
C ASN A 247 -19.88 3.35 0.15
N CYS A 248 -18.78 3.61 0.85
CA CYS A 248 -17.50 4.05 0.30
C CYS A 248 -17.53 5.45 -0.36
N ALA A 249 -18.53 6.28 -0.06
CA ALA A 249 -18.54 7.67 -0.50
C ALA A 249 -17.66 8.54 0.40
N TYR A 250 -17.10 9.63 -0.16
CA TYR A 250 -16.28 10.58 0.59
C TYR A 250 -17.14 11.43 1.53
N ASP A 251 -16.98 11.24 2.84
CA ASP A 251 -17.72 11.96 3.91
C ASP A 251 -16.80 12.21 5.13
N PRO A 252 -15.78 13.06 5.00
CA PRO A 252 -14.78 13.27 6.06
C PRO A 252 -15.35 13.88 7.34
N ASP A 253 -16.51 14.52 7.27
CA ASP A 253 -17.13 15.18 8.44
C ASP A 253 -17.86 14.19 9.37
N ASN A 254 -18.33 13.04 8.84
CA ASN A 254 -19.10 12.05 9.59
C ASN A 254 -18.44 10.66 9.65
N ALA A 255 -17.39 10.45 8.86
CA ALA A 255 -16.72 9.16 8.82
C ALA A 255 -16.14 8.76 10.18
N THR A 256 -16.25 7.48 10.50
CA THR A 256 -15.65 6.83 11.66
C THR A 256 -14.77 5.67 11.19
N CYS A 257 -14.01 5.05 12.09
CA CYS A 257 -13.31 3.82 11.80
C CYS A 257 -14.26 2.76 11.23
N ALA A 258 -15.38 2.49 11.90
CA ALA A 258 -16.33 1.46 11.49
C ALA A 258 -16.97 1.74 10.13
N THR A 259 -17.39 3.00 9.84
CA THR A 259 -17.98 3.36 8.54
C THR A 259 -16.94 3.28 7.41
N THR A 260 -15.73 3.76 7.64
CA THR A 260 -14.65 3.70 6.65
C THR A 260 -14.30 2.26 6.30
N VAL A 261 -14.14 1.39 7.30
CA VAL A 261 -13.88 -0.04 7.07
C VAL A 261 -15.03 -0.70 6.32
N LYS A 262 -16.27 -0.44 6.72
CA LYS A 262 -17.47 -0.93 5.99
C LYS A 262 -17.45 -0.47 4.54
N GLY A 263 -17.15 0.80 4.28
CA GLY A 263 -17.04 1.36 2.93
C GLY A 263 -15.96 0.68 2.09
N ILE A 264 -14.77 0.44 2.66
CA ILE A 264 -13.69 -0.31 2.00
C ILE A 264 -14.18 -1.71 1.60
N PHE A 265 -14.84 -2.42 2.51
CA PHE A 265 -15.36 -3.75 2.20
C PHE A 265 -16.55 -3.70 1.22
N THR A 266 -17.36 -2.65 1.22
CA THR A 266 -18.39 -2.42 0.18
C THR A 266 -17.75 -2.33 -1.21
N MET A 267 -16.66 -1.59 -1.35
CA MET A 267 -15.85 -1.52 -2.58
C MET A 267 -15.28 -2.90 -2.96
N LEU A 268 -14.66 -3.60 -2.02
CA LEU A 268 -14.10 -4.94 -2.25
C LEU A 268 -15.19 -5.94 -2.69
N TYR A 269 -16.37 -5.93 -2.06
CA TYR A 269 -17.46 -6.83 -2.44
C TYR A 269 -17.96 -6.57 -3.85
N ALA A 270 -18.04 -5.30 -4.26
CA ALA A 270 -18.39 -4.95 -5.63
C ALA A 270 -17.33 -5.46 -6.62
N TYR A 271 -16.06 -5.37 -6.26
CA TYR A 271 -14.97 -5.93 -7.06
C TYR A 271 -15.08 -7.46 -7.17
N LEU A 272 -15.25 -8.16 -6.04
CA LEU A 272 -15.42 -9.61 -6.00
C LEU A 272 -16.67 -10.07 -6.78
N GLN A 273 -17.76 -9.32 -6.72
CA GLN A 273 -18.97 -9.61 -7.49
C GLN A 273 -18.70 -9.51 -9.00
N GLN A 274 -17.97 -8.49 -9.44
CA GLN A 274 -17.60 -8.37 -10.86
C GLN A 274 -16.67 -9.52 -11.32
N LEU A 275 -15.76 -10.03 -10.47
CA LEU A 275 -14.99 -11.24 -10.78
C LEU A 275 -15.89 -12.46 -10.99
N LYS A 276 -16.93 -12.61 -10.17
CA LYS A 276 -17.93 -13.68 -10.30
C LYS A 276 -18.75 -13.53 -11.59
N ASP A 277 -19.21 -12.32 -11.88
CA ASP A 277 -20.00 -12.01 -13.09
C ASP A 277 -19.19 -12.25 -14.37
N LEU A 278 -17.88 -11.98 -14.33
CA LEU A 278 -16.96 -12.24 -15.43
C LEU A 278 -16.48 -13.71 -15.52
N GLY A 279 -16.82 -14.54 -14.54
CA GLY A 279 -16.45 -15.95 -14.50
C GLY A 279 -14.98 -16.23 -14.23
N ILE A 280 -14.26 -15.27 -13.63
CA ILE A 280 -12.83 -15.38 -13.32
C ILE A 280 -12.54 -15.50 -11.82
N TYR A 281 -13.55 -15.45 -10.96
CA TYR A 281 -13.40 -15.52 -9.51
C TYR A 281 -12.71 -16.81 -9.05
N ASP A 282 -13.14 -17.96 -9.58
CA ASP A 282 -12.58 -19.26 -9.21
C ASP A 282 -11.12 -19.43 -9.66
N ASN A 283 -10.76 -18.83 -10.79
CA ASN A 283 -9.40 -18.86 -11.34
C ASN A 283 -8.45 -17.81 -10.73
N SER A 284 -8.92 -17.08 -9.72
CA SER A 284 -8.16 -16.03 -9.07
C SER A 284 -7.73 -16.42 -7.66
N THR A 285 -6.44 -16.22 -7.37
CA THR A 285 -5.94 -16.13 -5.99
C THR A 285 -6.08 -14.68 -5.56
N ILE A 286 -6.76 -14.45 -4.43
CA ILE A 286 -7.07 -13.10 -3.95
C ILE A 286 -6.53 -12.94 -2.54
N ILE A 287 -5.69 -11.93 -2.33
CA ILE A 287 -5.12 -11.58 -1.02
C ILE A 287 -5.53 -10.14 -0.71
N ILE A 288 -6.14 -9.94 0.46
CA ILE A 288 -6.50 -8.63 0.99
C ILE A 288 -5.72 -8.45 2.28
N THR A 289 -4.78 -7.53 2.29
CA THR A 289 -3.90 -7.29 3.44
C THR A 289 -3.61 -5.81 3.61
N ALA A 290 -2.74 -5.47 4.55
CA ALA A 290 -2.20 -4.13 4.72
C ALA A 290 -0.67 -4.16 4.60
N ASP A 291 -0.07 -3.01 4.38
CA ASP A 291 1.37 -2.83 4.45
C ASP A 291 1.85 -2.77 5.92
N HIS A 292 1.04 -2.19 6.82
CA HIS A 292 1.28 -2.17 8.25
C HIS A 292 -0.02 -1.96 9.04
N GLY A 293 0.06 -2.15 10.36
CA GLY A 293 -1.00 -1.80 11.29
C GLY A 293 -0.90 -0.34 11.76
N SER A 294 -1.90 0.12 12.50
CA SER A 294 -2.00 1.49 13.04
C SER A 294 -1.37 1.61 14.42
N GLU A 295 -0.92 2.82 14.78
CA GLU A 295 -0.54 3.22 16.14
C GLU A 295 0.47 2.28 16.83
N ALA A 296 1.60 2.01 16.21
CA ALA A 296 2.63 1.10 16.73
C ALA A 296 2.14 -0.35 16.97
N ARG A 297 1.08 -0.76 16.29
CA ARG A 297 0.58 -2.13 16.25
C ARG A 297 1.09 -2.81 14.99
N SER A 298 1.72 -3.94 15.14
CA SER A 298 2.14 -4.77 14.01
C SER A 298 1.01 -5.62 13.44
N GLN A 299 -0.10 -5.72 14.15
CA GLN A 299 -1.28 -6.48 13.75
C GLN A 299 -1.95 -5.83 12.56
N MET A 300 -2.16 -6.61 11.52
CA MET A 300 -2.82 -6.17 10.31
C MET A 300 -3.89 -7.18 9.89
N ILE A 301 -4.77 -6.78 8.99
CA ILE A 301 -5.67 -7.71 8.33
C ILE A 301 -4.91 -8.59 7.33
N PHE A 302 -5.31 -9.86 7.22
CA PHE A 302 -4.87 -10.73 6.15
C PHE A 302 -5.99 -11.73 5.82
N PHE A 303 -6.59 -11.55 4.65
CA PHE A 303 -7.59 -12.47 4.09
C PHE A 303 -7.03 -13.08 2.82
N MET A 304 -7.21 -14.37 2.65
CA MET A 304 -6.77 -15.05 1.43
C MET A 304 -7.84 -16.00 0.93
N LYS A 305 -8.01 -16.03 -0.37
CA LYS A 305 -8.73 -17.05 -1.12
C LYS A 305 -7.80 -17.60 -2.20
N GLY A 306 -7.51 -18.88 -2.14
CA GLY A 306 -6.77 -19.59 -3.20
C GLY A 306 -7.61 -19.86 -4.45
N LYS A 307 -6.94 -20.24 -5.53
CA LYS A 307 -7.60 -20.68 -6.76
C LYS A 307 -8.49 -21.89 -6.49
N ASN A 308 -9.73 -21.86 -6.96
CA ASN A 308 -10.77 -22.89 -6.75
C ASN A 308 -11.09 -23.17 -5.27
N GLU A 309 -10.68 -22.32 -4.36
CA GLU A 309 -11.02 -22.43 -2.95
C GLU A 309 -12.48 -22.01 -2.71
N THR A 310 -13.23 -22.84 -1.98
CA THR A 310 -14.63 -22.59 -1.64
C THR A 310 -14.95 -23.11 -0.26
N HIS A 311 -15.68 -22.32 0.51
CA HIS A 311 -16.15 -22.69 1.84
C HIS A 311 -17.62 -22.30 2.05
N ASP A 312 -18.30 -22.95 2.96
CA ASP A 312 -19.68 -22.59 3.34
C ASP A 312 -19.77 -21.24 4.07
N SER A 313 -18.67 -20.86 4.74
CA SER A 313 -18.53 -19.58 5.44
C SER A 313 -17.05 -19.21 5.55
N MET A 314 -16.76 -17.90 5.75
CA MET A 314 -15.41 -17.43 6.01
C MET A 314 -14.72 -18.23 7.11
N GLN A 315 -13.53 -18.73 6.82
CA GLN A 315 -12.70 -19.44 7.79
C GLN A 315 -11.87 -18.43 8.59
N THR A 316 -11.55 -18.79 9.83
CA THR A 316 -10.65 -17.98 10.67
C THR A 316 -9.58 -18.88 11.28
N THR A 317 -8.33 -18.45 11.24
CA THR A 317 -7.19 -19.18 11.81
C THR A 317 -6.30 -18.26 12.65
N ASN A 318 -5.75 -18.81 13.73
CA ASN A 318 -4.72 -18.16 14.56
C ASN A 318 -3.29 -18.51 14.09
N ALA A 319 -3.10 -19.02 12.88
CA ALA A 319 -1.78 -19.30 12.34
C ALA A 319 -0.90 -18.04 12.40
N PRO A 320 0.32 -18.12 12.96
CA PRO A 320 1.16 -16.97 13.23
C PRO A 320 1.93 -16.54 11.96
N ILE A 321 1.22 -15.99 10.99
CA ILE A 321 1.79 -15.52 9.73
C ILE A 321 2.38 -14.10 9.82
N SER A 322 3.14 -13.74 8.81
CA SER A 322 3.79 -12.44 8.66
C SER A 322 3.86 -12.04 7.19
N LEU A 323 4.08 -10.76 6.89
CA LEU A 323 4.40 -10.32 5.51
C LEU A 323 5.68 -10.96 4.94
N ASN A 324 6.53 -11.52 5.79
CA ASN A 324 7.65 -12.37 5.34
C ASN A 324 7.21 -13.58 4.51
N ASP A 325 5.97 -14.01 4.70
CA ASP A 325 5.41 -15.22 4.07
C ASP A 325 4.72 -14.91 2.74
N LEU A 326 4.61 -13.63 2.35
CA LEU A 326 3.82 -13.23 1.18
C LEU A 326 4.45 -13.72 -0.14
N VAL A 327 5.75 -13.46 -0.35
CA VAL A 327 6.43 -13.90 -1.59
C VAL A 327 6.42 -15.42 -1.74
N PRO A 328 6.79 -16.24 -0.71
CA PRO A 328 6.65 -17.69 -0.81
C PRO A 328 5.21 -18.14 -1.08
N THR A 329 4.20 -17.49 -0.51
CA THR A 329 2.79 -17.80 -0.79
C THR A 329 2.40 -17.52 -2.25
N ILE A 330 2.91 -16.43 -2.84
CA ILE A 330 2.69 -16.13 -4.27
C ILE A 330 3.38 -17.16 -5.16
N VAL A 331 4.61 -17.57 -4.81
CA VAL A 331 5.35 -18.61 -5.55
C VAL A 331 4.64 -19.96 -5.46
N GLU A 332 4.09 -20.30 -4.29
CA GLU A 332 3.24 -21.48 -4.12
C GLU A 332 1.99 -21.42 -5.00
N ALA A 333 1.32 -20.26 -5.03
CA ALA A 333 0.08 -20.07 -5.79
C ALA A 333 0.27 -20.27 -7.32
N ILE A 334 1.47 -20.04 -7.84
CA ILE A 334 1.80 -20.34 -9.24
C ILE A 334 2.32 -21.77 -9.47
N GLY A 335 2.36 -22.59 -8.42
CA GLY A 335 2.75 -24.02 -8.49
C GLY A 335 4.26 -24.28 -8.57
N GLU A 336 5.09 -23.34 -8.14
CA GLU A 336 6.54 -23.48 -8.09
C GLU A 336 7.05 -23.78 -6.67
N ASP A 337 8.31 -24.21 -6.57
CA ASP A 337 8.97 -24.44 -5.27
C ASP A 337 9.24 -23.11 -4.58
N TYR A 338 8.53 -22.85 -3.50
CA TYR A 338 8.64 -21.62 -2.71
C TYR A 338 9.69 -21.68 -1.60
N THR A 339 10.20 -22.88 -1.29
CA THR A 339 11.13 -23.08 -0.16
C THR A 339 12.40 -22.20 -0.20
N PRO A 340 12.93 -21.81 -1.37
CA PRO A 340 14.05 -20.86 -1.44
C PRO A 340 13.70 -19.44 -0.96
N TYR A 341 12.41 -19.10 -0.89
CA TYR A 341 11.92 -17.77 -0.47
C TYR A 341 11.47 -17.74 0.99
N GLY A 342 11.29 -18.89 1.63
CA GLY A 342 10.83 -19.03 3.01
C GLY A 342 9.65 -19.99 3.16
N GLN A 343 8.76 -19.69 4.07
CA GLN A 343 7.56 -20.46 4.37
C GLN A 343 6.32 -19.74 3.83
N SER A 344 5.39 -20.50 3.26
CA SER A 344 4.08 -20.00 2.85
C SER A 344 3.16 -19.82 4.05
N VAL A 345 2.11 -19.01 3.92
CA VAL A 345 1.07 -18.88 4.96
C VAL A 345 0.39 -20.23 5.27
N HIS A 346 0.42 -21.19 4.35
CA HIS A 346 -0.14 -22.52 4.52
C HIS A 346 0.74 -23.48 5.33
N ASP A 347 2.01 -23.13 5.57
CA ASP A 347 2.93 -23.95 6.38
C ASP A 347 2.68 -23.83 7.88
N PHE A 348 1.84 -22.90 8.32
CA PHE A 348 1.61 -22.62 9.73
C PHE A 348 0.25 -23.14 10.19
N SER A 349 0.29 -23.91 11.28
CA SER A 349 -0.92 -24.39 11.94
C SER A 349 -1.49 -23.31 12.87
N ALA A 350 -2.81 -23.36 13.10
CA ALA A 350 -3.42 -22.57 14.15
C ALA A 350 -2.75 -22.89 15.50
N ASP A 351 -2.52 -21.85 16.32
CA ASP A 351 -1.89 -21.93 17.63
C ASP A 351 -0.44 -22.47 17.64
N GLU A 352 0.22 -22.50 16.49
CA GLU A 352 1.64 -22.82 16.41
C GLU A 352 2.48 -21.74 17.11
N SER A 353 3.55 -22.17 17.79
CA SER A 353 4.51 -21.26 18.40
C SER A 353 5.57 -20.88 17.38
N ARG A 354 5.56 -19.66 16.90
CA ARG A 354 6.54 -19.12 15.96
C ARG A 354 7.18 -17.87 16.52
N GLU A 355 8.51 -17.78 16.43
CA GLU A 355 9.23 -16.56 16.68
C GLU A 355 9.01 -15.60 15.50
N ARG A 356 8.59 -14.38 15.80
CA ARG A 356 8.43 -13.29 14.83
C ARG A 356 9.11 -12.03 15.35
N SER A 357 9.60 -11.21 14.44
CA SER A 357 10.21 -9.93 14.77
C SER A 357 9.44 -8.81 14.10
N VAL A 358 9.18 -7.74 14.84
CA VAL A 358 8.59 -6.51 14.31
C VAL A 358 9.56 -5.35 14.48
N TYR A 359 9.71 -4.57 13.43
CA TYR A 359 10.53 -3.37 13.36
C TYR A 359 9.62 -2.15 13.50
N ILE A 360 9.72 -1.46 14.62
CA ILE A 360 8.94 -0.26 14.89
C ILE A 360 9.83 0.96 14.69
N ARG A 361 9.47 1.82 13.76
CA ARG A 361 10.14 3.08 13.50
C ARG A 361 9.86 4.07 14.63
N VAL A 362 10.90 4.63 15.23
CA VAL A 362 10.79 5.64 16.28
C VAL A 362 10.86 7.02 15.64
N ARG A 363 9.79 7.79 15.76
CA ARG A 363 9.79 9.23 15.47
C ARG A 363 9.89 9.99 16.77
N ASP A 364 10.72 11.04 16.80
CA ASP A 364 11.02 11.85 17.99
C ASP A 364 9.79 12.47 18.68
N ASP A 365 8.72 12.72 17.95
CA ASP A 365 7.57 13.51 18.40
C ASP A 365 6.26 12.72 18.56
N ALA A 366 6.16 11.53 17.99
CA ALA A 366 4.89 10.81 17.91
C ALA A 366 4.63 9.85 19.08
N TYR A 367 5.67 9.39 19.81
CA TYR A 367 5.53 8.39 20.87
C TYR A 367 6.30 8.76 22.14
N PRO A 368 5.69 9.53 23.07
CA PRO A 368 6.32 9.90 24.33
C PRO A 368 6.60 8.70 25.25
N ALA A 369 5.99 7.54 25.00
CA ALA A 369 6.23 6.31 25.78
C ALA A 369 7.49 5.55 25.34
N VAL A 370 7.99 5.78 24.14
CA VAL A 370 9.26 5.23 23.68
C VAL A 370 10.36 6.15 24.18
N LYS A 371 11.19 5.69 25.12
CA LYS A 371 12.30 6.48 25.62
C LYS A 371 13.19 6.91 24.47
N ARG A 372 13.41 8.23 24.32
CA ARG A 372 14.43 8.77 23.44
C ARG A 372 15.77 8.12 23.79
N PHE A 373 16.49 7.68 22.78
CA PHE A 373 17.90 7.35 22.96
C PHE A 373 18.68 8.66 22.97
N ASP A 374 19.42 8.90 24.06
CA ASP A 374 20.38 9.99 24.13
C ASP A 374 21.42 9.76 23.03
N GLY A 375 21.39 10.58 21.99
CA GLY A 375 22.32 10.48 20.85
C GLY A 375 21.70 10.54 19.47
N VAL A 376 20.37 10.51 19.32
CA VAL A 376 19.71 10.76 18.03
C VAL A 376 19.77 12.27 17.76
N THR A 377 20.65 12.65 16.86
CA THR A 377 20.87 14.06 16.50
C THR A 377 19.78 14.56 15.53
N GLU A 378 19.49 15.85 15.57
CA GLU A 378 18.69 16.58 14.61
C GLU A 378 19.22 16.33 13.19
N GLY A 379 18.56 15.51 12.39
CA GLY A 379 19.02 15.26 11.03
C GLY A 379 18.40 14.04 10.32
N GLY A 380 17.28 13.53 10.81
CA GLY A 380 16.53 12.53 10.02
C GLY A 380 16.99 11.09 10.19
N MET A 381 17.55 10.72 11.32
CA MET A 381 17.79 9.32 11.64
C MET A 381 16.48 8.63 12.00
N ASN A 382 16.17 7.55 11.31
CA ASN A 382 15.13 6.64 11.74
C ASN A 382 15.76 5.54 12.59
N ALA A 383 15.42 5.53 13.87
CA ALA A 383 15.74 4.42 14.73
C ALA A 383 14.64 3.36 14.63
N TYR A 384 15.03 2.11 14.63
CA TYR A 384 14.10 0.99 14.71
C TYR A 384 14.28 0.28 16.05
N HIS A 385 13.16 0.08 16.74
CA HIS A 385 13.11 -0.87 17.82
C HIS A 385 12.68 -2.22 17.25
N VAL A 386 13.51 -3.22 17.42
CA VAL A 386 13.21 -4.58 16.99
C VAL A 386 12.70 -5.37 18.19
N TYR A 387 11.54 -5.94 18.03
CA TYR A 387 10.89 -6.75 19.06
C TYR A 387 10.71 -8.16 18.54
N THR A 388 11.23 -9.13 19.27
CA THR A 388 11.04 -10.54 18.99
C THR A 388 10.04 -11.10 20.00
N TYR A 389 9.08 -11.85 19.52
CA TYR A 389 8.00 -12.39 20.34
C TYR A 389 7.53 -13.75 19.82
N TYR A 390 6.87 -14.46 20.74
CA TYR A 390 6.15 -15.71 20.47
C TYR A 390 4.68 -15.51 20.83
N GLY A 391 3.79 -16.33 20.30
CA GLY A 391 2.37 -16.29 20.61
C GLY A 391 1.58 -15.32 19.75
N THR A 392 0.59 -14.65 20.33
CA THR A 392 -0.30 -13.75 19.62
C THR A 392 0.22 -12.30 19.68
N LEU A 393 -0.09 -11.52 18.66
CA LEU A 393 0.23 -10.10 18.63
C LEU A 393 -0.48 -9.28 19.72
N LYS A 394 -1.57 -9.81 20.29
CA LYS A 394 -2.24 -9.20 21.45
C LYS A 394 -1.32 -9.08 22.66
N ASP A 395 -0.43 -10.04 22.84
CA ASP A 395 0.55 -10.01 23.93
C ASP A 395 1.57 -8.89 23.72
N LEU A 396 1.97 -8.65 22.48
CA LEU A 396 2.89 -7.57 22.10
C LEU A 396 2.27 -6.19 22.40
N VAL A 397 1.04 -5.97 21.95
CA VAL A 397 0.30 -4.71 22.20
C VAL A 397 0.13 -4.45 23.69
N PHE A 398 -0.23 -5.49 24.46
CA PHE A 398 -0.37 -5.37 25.91
C PHE A 398 0.93 -4.93 26.59
N LEU A 399 2.05 -5.50 26.21
CA LEU A 399 3.37 -5.12 26.73
C LEU A 399 3.71 -3.67 26.38
N TYR A 400 3.41 -3.23 25.18
CA TYR A 400 3.63 -1.85 24.73
C TYR A 400 2.77 -0.86 25.53
N ASP A 401 1.46 -1.09 25.61
CA ASP A 401 0.51 -0.22 26.28
C ASP A 401 0.82 -0.07 27.79
N ASN A 402 1.45 -1.06 28.40
CA ASN A 402 1.82 -1.03 29.81
C ASN A 402 3.25 -0.51 30.07
N GLY A 403 3.98 -0.10 29.05
CA GLY A 403 5.35 0.46 29.20
C GLY A 403 6.42 -0.53 29.63
N TYR A 404 6.13 -1.83 29.59
CA TYR A 404 7.08 -2.91 29.97
C TYR A 404 7.92 -3.39 28.79
N TYR A 405 7.95 -2.62 27.75
CA TYR A 405 8.53 -3.04 26.49
C TYR A 405 10.02 -2.72 26.42
N THR A 406 10.86 -3.73 26.31
CA THR A 406 12.29 -3.56 26.09
C THR A 406 12.62 -4.09 24.71
N PRO A 407 13.11 -3.25 23.78
CA PRO A 407 13.52 -3.73 22.47
C PRO A 407 14.69 -4.72 22.59
N VAL A 408 14.66 -5.78 21.81
CA VAL A 408 15.76 -6.75 21.73
C VAL A 408 16.96 -6.11 21.07
N GLN A 409 16.71 -5.24 20.09
CA GLN A 409 17.73 -4.52 19.35
C GLN A 409 17.25 -3.10 19.06
N VAL A 410 18.13 -2.14 19.16
CA VAL A 410 17.95 -0.77 18.71
C VAL A 410 18.87 -0.56 17.52
N ILE A 411 18.28 -0.07 16.44
CA ILE A 411 18.98 0.14 15.21
C ILE A 411 18.79 1.59 14.79
N ASP A 412 19.90 2.30 14.66
CA ASP A 412 19.93 3.65 14.10
C ASP A 412 20.21 3.53 12.60
N SER A 413 19.30 3.99 11.77
CA SER A 413 19.49 4.07 10.32
C SER A 413 19.45 5.52 9.86
N TYR A 414 20.34 5.85 8.91
CA TYR A 414 20.40 7.17 8.29
C TYR A 414 19.52 7.17 7.02
N PHE A 415 18.68 8.19 6.88
CA PHE A 415 17.93 8.49 5.67
C PHE A 415 18.54 9.67 4.93
#